data_cc7f53091c5e0e7e964d24eeedfd8fca
#
_entry.id   cc7f53091c5e0e7e964d24eeedfd8fca
#
_cell.length_a   1.000
_cell.length_b   1.000
_cell.length_c   1.000
_cell.angle_alpha   90.00
_cell.angle_beta   90.00
_cell.angle_gamma   90.00
#
_symmetry.space_group_name_H-M   'P 1'
#
loop_
_entity.id
_entity.type
_entity.pdbx_description
1 polymer ?
#
loop_
_entity_poly.entity_id
_entity_poly.type
_entity_poly.pdbx_seq_one_letter_code
_entity_poly.pdbx_strand_id
1 'polypeptide(L)'
;MQNEPLVSVIIPTYNRGRLILDSINSVLNQTYKNIELIVVDDCSTDDTEKTVKSIDDSRIKYIKLEKNSGACVARNKGIEISRGEFIAFNDSDDLWITTKLEKQLCFLKNYNADIVICKMECRTPKNKFIHNFPNIDQNKQISYEEILKYNCASTQTIFGKSECFRNVMFDTRMPRLQDWDEVLRLSQKFSVFYQNKILVHTFFQKDSISTHPEKAVLAMQKIFKKHKDVILSDPAIVESFFKKKASFVCKTGKNPKEEMKMILKYNPSAGTFIKYMLAVFNLYTLFFKIKNSL
;
A
#
# COMPACT_ATOMS: atom_id res chain seq x y z
N MET A 1 8.84 -34.38 9.14
CA MET A 1 8.05 -33.14 9.29
C MET A 1 8.78 -32.07 8.46
N GLN A 2 8.20 -31.54 7.39
CA GLN A 2 8.79 -30.40 6.68
C GLN A 2 8.83 -29.22 7.66
N ASN A 3 10.01 -28.66 7.85
CA ASN A 3 10.18 -27.50 8.74
C ASN A 3 9.33 -26.35 8.15
N GLU A 4 8.35 -25.86 8.89
CA GLU A 4 7.55 -24.70 8.45
C GLU A 4 8.47 -23.51 8.27
N PRO A 5 8.47 -22.82 7.09
CA PRO A 5 9.38 -21.70 6.85
C PRO A 5 9.12 -20.53 7.81
N LEU A 6 10.16 -19.88 8.30
CA LEU A 6 10.03 -18.70 9.15
C LEU A 6 9.44 -17.53 8.34
N VAL A 7 8.45 -16.84 8.89
CA VAL A 7 7.88 -15.60 8.37
C VAL A 7 8.28 -14.43 9.25
N SER A 8 8.94 -13.43 8.68
CA SER A 8 9.21 -12.16 9.35
C SER A 8 8.05 -11.19 9.10
N VAL A 9 7.40 -10.74 10.15
CA VAL A 9 6.36 -9.69 10.08
C VAL A 9 6.98 -8.38 10.54
N ILE A 10 6.86 -7.33 9.71
CA ILE A 10 7.44 -6.02 9.96
C ILE A 10 6.32 -5.01 10.24
N ILE A 11 6.37 -4.35 11.40
CA ILE A 11 5.47 -3.27 11.79
C ILE A 11 6.29 -1.99 11.99
N PRO A 12 6.25 -1.02 11.07
CA PRO A 12 6.75 0.32 11.34
C PRO A 12 5.78 1.04 12.27
N THR A 13 6.30 1.79 13.23
CA THR A 13 5.47 2.56 14.16
C THR A 13 6.06 3.93 14.47
N TYR A 14 5.18 4.91 14.70
CA TYR A 14 5.54 6.24 15.20
C TYR A 14 4.37 6.85 15.94
N ASN A 15 4.54 7.08 17.26
CA ASN A 15 3.51 7.63 18.14
C ASN A 15 2.16 6.89 18.03
N ARG A 16 2.18 5.59 18.31
CA ARG A 16 1.02 4.68 18.24
C ARG A 16 0.77 3.87 19.51
N GLY A 17 1.25 4.35 20.67
CA GLY A 17 1.15 3.64 21.94
C GLY A 17 -0.25 3.11 22.29
N ARG A 18 -1.33 3.78 21.83
CA ARG A 18 -2.73 3.37 22.06
C ARG A 18 -3.26 2.33 21.05
N LEU A 19 -2.66 2.22 19.88
CA LEU A 19 -3.19 1.40 18.76
C LEU A 19 -2.35 0.17 18.51
N ILE A 20 -1.04 0.25 18.73
CA ILE A 20 -0.09 -0.77 18.31
C ILE A 20 -0.34 -2.14 18.99
N LEU A 21 -0.91 -2.17 20.17
CA LEU A 21 -1.18 -3.40 20.89
C LEU A 21 -2.12 -4.33 20.11
N ASP A 22 -3.19 -3.79 19.55
CA ASP A 22 -4.16 -4.58 18.77
C ASP A 22 -3.53 -5.09 17.48
N SER A 23 -2.71 -4.26 16.81
CA SER A 23 -1.97 -4.66 15.62
C SER A 23 -1.01 -5.81 15.92
N ILE A 24 -0.19 -5.71 16.98
CA ILE A 24 0.73 -6.75 17.43
C ILE A 24 -0.05 -8.04 17.75
N ASN A 25 -1.11 -7.95 18.55
CA ASN A 25 -1.93 -9.10 18.92
C ASN A 25 -2.54 -9.79 17.70
N SER A 26 -2.95 -9.03 16.67
CA SER A 26 -3.48 -9.62 15.43
C SER A 26 -2.44 -10.47 14.67
N VAL A 27 -1.16 -10.14 14.83
CA VAL A 27 -0.03 -10.91 14.27
C VAL A 27 0.32 -12.11 15.15
N LEU A 28 0.46 -11.92 16.46
CA LEU A 28 0.83 -13.00 17.39
C LEU A 28 -0.21 -14.12 17.45
N ASN A 29 -1.49 -13.76 17.23
CA ASN A 29 -2.63 -14.68 17.22
C ASN A 29 -2.88 -15.36 15.86
N GLN A 30 -1.96 -15.23 14.88
CA GLN A 30 -2.07 -15.97 13.62
C GLN A 30 -2.09 -17.49 13.85
N THR A 31 -2.84 -18.22 12.99
CA THR A 31 -2.84 -19.69 12.98
C THR A 31 -1.45 -20.25 12.65
N TYR A 32 -0.73 -19.60 11.78
CA TYR A 32 0.66 -19.89 11.46
C TYR A 32 1.59 -19.41 12.58
N LYS A 33 2.35 -20.32 13.21
CA LYS A 33 3.08 -20.05 14.45
C LYS A 33 4.58 -19.72 14.26
N ASN A 34 5.20 -20.20 13.19
CA ASN A 34 6.63 -19.96 12.96
C ASN A 34 6.88 -18.54 12.40
N ILE A 35 6.77 -17.55 13.28
CA ILE A 35 6.92 -16.12 12.97
C ILE A 35 7.96 -15.47 13.87
N GLU A 36 8.62 -14.44 13.34
CA GLU A 36 9.23 -13.37 14.14
C GLU A 36 8.48 -12.06 13.82
N LEU A 37 8.26 -11.25 14.84
CA LEU A 37 7.62 -9.95 14.72
C LEU A 37 8.64 -8.85 14.99
N ILE A 38 8.93 -8.05 13.98
CA ILE A 38 9.90 -6.96 14.03
C ILE A 38 9.14 -5.64 14.09
N VAL A 39 9.11 -5.02 15.26
CA VAL A 39 8.54 -3.68 15.46
C VAL A 39 9.66 -2.66 15.33
N VAL A 40 9.60 -1.81 14.30
CA VAL A 40 10.56 -0.75 14.06
C VAL A 40 9.94 0.60 14.41
N ASP A 41 10.35 1.16 15.52
CA ASP A 41 9.89 2.45 16.04
C ASP A 41 10.71 3.60 15.43
N ASP A 42 10.05 4.43 14.67
CA ASP A 42 10.61 5.60 13.98
C ASP A 42 10.79 6.79 14.94
N CYS A 43 11.39 6.55 16.10
CA CYS A 43 11.68 7.55 17.14
C CYS A 43 10.42 8.12 17.83
N SER A 44 9.52 7.26 18.30
CA SER A 44 8.34 7.69 19.08
C SER A 44 8.72 8.42 20.37
N THR A 45 7.87 9.38 20.72
CA THR A 45 7.97 10.21 21.93
C THR A 45 6.82 9.97 22.93
N ASP A 46 5.86 9.13 22.55
CA ASP A 46 4.74 8.70 23.39
C ASP A 46 5.02 7.34 24.08
N ASP A 47 4.00 6.72 24.63
CA ASP A 47 4.09 5.42 25.32
C ASP A 47 4.31 4.21 24.40
N THR A 48 4.58 4.39 23.08
CA THR A 48 4.73 3.28 22.10
C THR A 48 5.76 2.25 22.57
N GLU A 49 6.96 2.70 22.96
CA GLU A 49 8.03 1.81 23.44
C GLU A 49 7.61 1.01 24.68
N LYS A 50 7.01 1.69 25.66
CA LYS A 50 6.51 1.07 26.89
C LYS A 50 5.45 0.01 26.58
N THR A 51 4.50 0.33 25.71
CA THR A 51 3.46 -0.60 25.28
C THR A 51 4.04 -1.85 24.63
N VAL A 52 4.95 -1.71 23.68
CA VAL A 52 5.55 -2.88 23.00
C VAL A 52 6.37 -3.73 23.97
N LYS A 53 7.18 -3.11 24.83
CA LYS A 53 8.02 -3.82 25.82
C LYS A 53 7.23 -4.48 26.96
N SER A 54 5.96 -4.11 27.15
CA SER A 54 5.09 -4.77 28.15
C SER A 54 4.54 -6.12 27.67
N ILE A 55 4.69 -6.46 26.39
CA ILE A 55 4.21 -7.72 25.83
C ILE A 55 5.28 -8.80 26.03
N ASP A 56 4.97 -9.80 26.84
CA ASP A 56 5.86 -10.93 27.09
C ASP A 56 5.68 -12.03 26.02
N ASP A 57 6.31 -11.80 24.84
CA ASP A 57 6.35 -12.78 23.75
C ASP A 57 7.73 -12.77 23.07
N SER A 58 8.44 -13.88 23.17
CA SER A 58 9.83 -14.03 22.65
C SER A 58 9.97 -13.87 21.14
N ARG A 59 8.86 -13.90 20.39
CA ARG A 59 8.85 -13.67 18.93
C ARG A 59 9.01 -12.21 18.57
N ILE A 60 8.81 -11.27 19.52
CA ILE A 60 8.88 -9.83 19.27
C ILE A 60 10.34 -9.36 19.35
N LYS A 61 10.75 -8.63 18.33
CA LYS A 61 11.98 -7.85 18.28
C LYS A 61 11.65 -6.37 18.12
N TYR A 62 11.91 -5.57 19.14
CA TYR A 62 11.71 -4.13 19.11
C TYR A 62 13.00 -3.39 18.78
N ILE A 63 12.95 -2.45 17.84
CA ILE A 63 14.06 -1.58 17.46
C ILE A 63 13.56 -0.16 17.37
N LYS A 64 14.25 0.78 18.02
CA LYS A 64 14.00 2.22 17.93
C LYS A 64 15.06 2.88 17.08
N LEU A 65 14.64 3.69 16.10
CA LEU A 65 15.54 4.49 15.29
C LEU A 65 15.97 5.74 16.07
N GLU A 66 17.16 6.26 15.75
CA GLU A 66 17.71 7.46 16.41
C GLU A 66 16.93 8.74 16.13
N LYS A 67 16.26 8.81 14.98
CA LYS A 67 15.44 9.96 14.53
C LYS A 67 14.27 9.50 13.70
N ASN A 68 13.21 10.33 13.63
CA ASN A 68 12.09 10.11 12.72
C ASN A 68 12.56 10.25 11.27
N SER A 69 12.53 9.15 10.54
CA SER A 69 13.05 9.02 9.17
C SER A 69 11.97 8.57 8.17
N GLY A 70 10.77 8.28 8.66
CA GLY A 70 9.60 7.88 7.88
C GLY A 70 9.43 6.37 7.72
N ALA A 71 8.20 5.96 7.45
CA ALA A 71 7.79 4.55 7.42
C ALA A 71 8.59 3.68 6.43
N CYS A 72 9.06 4.24 5.30
CA CYS A 72 9.91 3.50 4.36
C CYS A 72 11.25 3.10 4.98
N VAL A 73 11.89 4.03 5.73
CA VAL A 73 13.16 3.74 6.41
C VAL A 73 12.94 2.67 7.48
N ALA A 74 11.87 2.80 8.27
CA ALA A 74 11.53 1.81 9.28
C ALA A 74 11.26 0.42 8.67
N ARG A 75 10.50 0.33 7.55
CA ARG A 75 10.28 -0.93 6.84
C ARG A 75 11.58 -1.52 6.29
N ASN A 76 12.42 -0.70 5.66
CA ASN A 76 13.71 -1.13 5.13
C ASN A 76 14.62 -1.67 6.26
N LYS A 77 14.62 -1.01 7.42
CA LYS A 77 15.35 -1.51 8.59
C LYS A 77 14.82 -2.87 9.04
N GLY A 78 13.51 -3.06 9.05
CA GLY A 78 12.89 -4.35 9.33
C GLY A 78 13.29 -5.44 8.31
N ILE A 79 13.33 -5.11 7.00
CA ILE A 79 13.78 -6.03 5.93
C ILE A 79 15.23 -6.44 6.14
N GLU A 80 16.12 -5.49 6.45
CA GLU A 80 17.55 -5.74 6.65
C GLU A 80 17.83 -6.78 7.76
N ILE A 81 17.09 -6.71 8.86
CA ILE A 81 17.31 -7.56 10.03
C ILE A 81 16.42 -8.79 10.09
N SER A 82 15.51 -8.95 9.14
CA SER A 82 14.62 -10.11 9.03
C SER A 82 15.41 -11.39 8.73
N ARG A 83 14.99 -12.51 9.34
CA ARG A 83 15.62 -13.83 9.16
C ARG A 83 14.70 -14.81 8.43
N GLY A 84 13.42 -14.43 8.27
CA GLY A 84 12.43 -15.27 7.63
C GLY A 84 12.70 -15.52 6.14
N GLU A 85 12.26 -16.67 5.67
CA GLU A 85 12.21 -16.99 4.24
C GLU A 85 11.17 -16.14 3.51
N PHE A 86 10.14 -15.72 4.24
CA PHE A 86 9.07 -14.83 3.76
C PHE A 86 8.99 -13.58 4.62
N ILE A 87 8.54 -12.48 4.00
CA ILE A 87 8.27 -11.22 4.68
C ILE A 87 6.81 -10.81 4.45
N ALA A 88 6.19 -10.33 5.51
CA ALA A 88 4.90 -9.66 5.52
C ALA A 88 5.03 -8.30 6.20
N PHE A 89 4.14 -7.37 5.85
CA PHE A 89 4.08 -6.07 6.48
C PHE A 89 2.71 -5.87 7.12
N ASN A 90 2.68 -5.21 8.28
CA ASN A 90 1.44 -4.70 8.86
C ASN A 90 1.65 -3.23 9.25
N ASP A 91 0.60 -2.44 9.23
CA ASP A 91 0.65 -1.08 9.78
C ASP A 91 0.22 -1.11 11.25
N SER A 92 0.73 -0.18 12.06
CA SER A 92 0.56 -0.18 13.52
C SER A 92 -0.86 0.13 14.01
N ASP A 93 -1.79 0.36 13.10
CA ASP A 93 -3.21 0.67 13.34
C ASP A 93 -4.17 -0.25 12.56
N ASP A 94 -3.64 -1.34 11.93
CA ASP A 94 -4.43 -2.28 11.15
C ASP A 94 -4.49 -3.68 11.80
N LEU A 95 -5.53 -4.43 11.49
CA LEU A 95 -5.77 -5.76 12.04
C LEU A 95 -5.76 -6.84 10.97
N TRP A 96 -5.04 -7.90 11.20
CA TRP A 96 -5.04 -9.08 10.34
C TRP A 96 -6.12 -10.08 10.74
N ILE A 97 -6.72 -10.73 9.75
CA ILE A 97 -7.51 -11.94 9.97
C ILE A 97 -6.57 -13.06 10.42
N THR A 98 -6.98 -13.83 11.43
CA THR A 98 -6.15 -14.84 12.10
C THR A 98 -5.54 -15.90 11.18
N THR A 99 -6.09 -16.11 10.00
CA THR A 99 -5.63 -17.08 9.00
C THR A 99 -4.86 -16.46 7.84
N LYS A 100 -4.43 -15.18 7.96
CA LYS A 100 -3.81 -14.45 6.83
C LYS A 100 -2.51 -15.12 6.37
N LEU A 101 -1.57 -15.34 7.27
CA LEU A 101 -0.25 -15.90 6.93
C LEU A 101 -0.35 -17.30 6.35
N GLU A 102 -1.12 -18.17 6.97
CA GLU A 102 -1.38 -19.53 6.48
C GLU A 102 -1.94 -19.53 5.05
N LYS A 103 -2.96 -18.69 4.79
CA LYS A 103 -3.61 -18.59 3.49
C LYS A 103 -2.72 -17.99 2.42
N GLN A 104 -1.92 -16.96 2.75
CA GLN A 104 -1.01 -16.37 1.79
C GLN A 104 0.19 -17.28 1.49
N LEU A 105 0.73 -17.99 2.49
CA LEU A 105 1.80 -18.96 2.29
C LEU A 105 1.33 -20.15 1.42
N CYS A 106 0.15 -20.70 1.71
CA CYS A 106 -0.45 -21.73 0.89
C CYS A 106 -0.68 -21.23 -0.56
N PHE A 107 -1.13 -19.98 -0.71
CA PHE A 107 -1.33 -19.37 -2.01
C PHE A 107 -0.02 -19.28 -2.81
N LEU A 108 1.05 -18.74 -2.21
CA LEU A 108 2.37 -18.66 -2.87
C LEU A 108 2.85 -20.02 -3.37
N LYS A 109 2.71 -21.05 -2.53
CA LYS A 109 3.11 -22.43 -2.89
C LYS A 109 2.28 -22.98 -4.05
N ASN A 110 0.95 -22.82 -4.01
CA ASN A 110 0.05 -23.36 -5.02
C ASN A 110 0.19 -22.73 -6.40
N TYR A 111 0.51 -21.42 -6.44
CA TYR A 111 0.66 -20.66 -7.68
C TYR A 111 2.12 -20.48 -8.12
N ASN A 112 3.08 -21.04 -7.36
CA ASN A 112 4.51 -20.78 -7.54
C ASN A 112 4.82 -19.29 -7.68
N ALA A 113 4.16 -18.48 -6.85
CA ALA A 113 4.26 -17.03 -6.88
C ALA A 113 5.42 -16.52 -6.01
N ASP A 114 5.97 -15.36 -6.35
CA ASP A 114 6.99 -14.72 -5.53
C ASP A 114 6.36 -13.78 -4.50
N ILE A 115 5.29 -13.09 -4.90
CA ILE A 115 4.58 -12.10 -4.08
C ILE A 115 3.08 -12.29 -4.25
N VAL A 116 2.34 -12.14 -3.18
CA VAL A 116 0.88 -12.11 -3.16
C VAL A 116 0.35 -10.88 -2.44
N ILE A 117 -0.69 -10.28 -3.01
CA ILE A 117 -1.46 -9.17 -2.44
C ILE A 117 -2.87 -9.66 -2.18
N CYS A 118 -3.43 -9.39 -1.00
CA CYS A 118 -4.81 -9.76 -0.68
C CYS A 118 -5.75 -8.56 -0.68
N LYS A 119 -7.05 -8.83 -0.60
CA LYS A 119 -8.07 -7.81 -0.34
C LYS A 119 -7.98 -7.29 1.10
N MET A 120 -8.41 -6.04 1.30
CA MET A 120 -8.65 -5.48 2.62
C MET A 120 -10.03 -4.85 2.72
N GLU A 121 -10.61 -4.89 3.91
CA GLU A 121 -11.83 -4.19 4.28
C GLU A 121 -11.47 -2.91 5.04
N CYS A 122 -11.88 -1.76 4.48
CA CYS A 122 -11.71 -0.47 5.15
C CYS A 122 -12.96 -0.17 5.98
N ARG A 123 -12.77 0.13 7.26
CA ARG A 123 -13.82 0.45 8.21
C ARG A 123 -13.77 1.92 8.59
N THR A 124 -14.87 2.60 8.40
CA THR A 124 -15.08 3.95 8.90
C THR A 124 -16.18 3.94 9.96
N PRO A 125 -16.33 4.97 10.81
CA PRO A 125 -17.43 5.03 11.78
C PRO A 125 -18.82 4.91 11.14
N LYS A 126 -18.97 5.28 9.86
CA LYS A 126 -20.25 5.29 9.15
C LYS A 126 -20.45 4.08 8.23
N ASN A 127 -19.38 3.59 7.59
CA ASN A 127 -19.49 2.60 6.53
C ASN A 127 -18.33 1.59 6.55
N LYS A 128 -18.58 0.41 5.97
CA LYS A 128 -17.57 -0.55 5.57
C LYS A 128 -17.49 -0.57 4.05
N PHE A 129 -16.29 -0.58 3.50
CA PHE A 129 -16.10 -0.79 2.09
C PHE A 129 -14.89 -1.71 1.85
N ILE A 130 -14.94 -2.47 0.77
CA ILE A 130 -13.84 -3.35 0.39
C ILE A 130 -12.93 -2.58 -0.55
N HIS A 131 -11.65 -2.47 -0.17
CA HIS A 131 -10.64 -1.95 -1.08
C HIS A 131 -10.25 -3.08 -2.03
N ASN A 132 -10.85 -3.08 -3.19
CA ASN A 132 -10.63 -4.07 -4.21
C ASN A 132 -9.77 -3.53 -5.34
N PHE A 133 -9.08 -4.45 -5.98
CA PHE A 133 -8.62 -4.24 -7.34
C PHE A 133 -9.87 -4.09 -8.24
N PRO A 134 -10.00 -3.02 -9.02
CA PRO A 134 -11.18 -2.86 -9.88
C PRO A 134 -11.33 -4.07 -10.81
N ASN A 135 -12.50 -4.69 -10.78
CA ASN A 135 -12.89 -5.79 -11.67
C ASN A 135 -12.10 -7.10 -11.52
N ILE A 136 -11.38 -7.34 -10.40
CA ILE A 136 -10.77 -8.64 -10.13
C ILE A 136 -11.57 -9.38 -9.05
N ASP A 137 -12.40 -10.34 -9.49
CA ASP A 137 -13.20 -11.19 -8.62
C ASP A 137 -12.62 -12.60 -8.46
N GLN A 138 -11.41 -12.82 -8.95
CA GLN A 138 -10.73 -14.11 -8.90
C GLN A 138 -9.25 -13.96 -8.54
N ASN A 139 -8.64 -15.06 -8.14
CA ASN A 139 -7.20 -15.16 -7.98
C ASN A 139 -6.52 -15.10 -9.35
N LYS A 140 -5.49 -14.25 -9.49
CA LYS A 140 -4.74 -14.18 -10.75
C LYS A 140 -3.38 -13.55 -10.56
N GLN A 141 -2.47 -13.85 -11.48
CA GLN A 141 -1.27 -13.03 -11.67
C GLN A 141 -1.69 -11.66 -12.21
N ILE A 142 -1.07 -10.60 -11.69
CA ILE A 142 -1.29 -9.23 -12.15
C ILE A 142 -0.05 -8.72 -12.88
N SER A 143 -0.27 -8.10 -14.04
CA SER A 143 0.82 -7.55 -14.82
C SER A 143 1.26 -6.18 -14.30
N TYR A 144 2.45 -5.78 -14.68
CA TYR A 144 2.99 -4.46 -14.40
C TYR A 144 2.06 -3.33 -14.93
N GLU A 145 1.49 -3.50 -16.11
CA GLU A 145 0.55 -2.56 -16.73
C GLU A 145 -0.76 -2.46 -15.94
N GLU A 146 -1.25 -3.60 -15.45
CA GLU A 146 -2.44 -3.61 -14.58
C GLU A 146 -2.18 -2.87 -13.26
N ILE A 147 -0.98 -3.04 -12.67
CA ILE A 147 -0.58 -2.33 -11.45
C ILE A 147 -0.46 -0.81 -11.72
N LEU A 148 0.09 -0.41 -12.89
CA LEU A 148 0.13 1.00 -13.30
C LEU A 148 -1.27 1.60 -13.47
N LYS A 149 -2.17 0.82 -14.02
CA LYS A 149 -3.56 1.21 -14.26
C LYS A 149 -4.35 1.36 -12.96
N TYR A 150 -4.10 0.46 -12.00
CA TYR A 150 -4.84 0.40 -10.75
C TYR A 150 -3.88 0.20 -9.57
N ASN A 151 -3.87 1.11 -8.62
CA ASN A 151 -3.19 0.84 -7.36
C ASN A 151 -3.94 -0.28 -6.61
N CYS A 152 -3.38 -1.48 -6.65
CA CYS A 152 -3.97 -2.69 -6.07
C CYS A 152 -3.42 -3.03 -4.69
N ALA A 153 -2.34 -2.38 -4.27
CA ALA A 153 -1.62 -2.71 -3.06
C ALA A 153 -1.89 -1.71 -1.95
N SER A 154 -1.88 -2.22 -0.75
CA SER A 154 -1.60 -1.47 0.46
C SER A 154 -0.58 -2.29 1.25
N THR A 155 0.34 -1.64 1.96
CA THR A 155 1.52 -2.30 2.54
C THR A 155 1.13 -3.55 3.35
N GLN A 156 0.09 -3.46 4.18
CA GLN A 156 -0.38 -4.54 5.05
C GLN A 156 -1.03 -5.73 4.30
N THR A 157 -1.25 -5.60 2.99
CA THR A 157 -1.77 -6.68 2.15
C THR A 157 -0.69 -7.53 1.48
N ILE A 158 0.56 -7.01 1.47
CA ILE A 158 1.70 -7.60 0.75
C ILE A 158 2.33 -8.71 1.58
N PHE A 159 2.61 -9.83 0.93
CA PHE A 159 3.34 -10.98 1.46
C PHE A 159 4.17 -11.62 0.35
N GLY A 160 5.41 -12.01 0.61
CA GLY A 160 6.25 -12.61 -0.43
C GLY A 160 7.57 -13.16 0.09
N LYS A 161 8.36 -13.73 -0.82
CA LYS A 161 9.71 -14.22 -0.55
C LYS A 161 10.62 -13.06 -0.10
N SER A 162 11.41 -13.28 0.93
CA SER A 162 12.29 -12.24 1.50
C SER A 162 13.30 -11.69 0.49
N GLU A 163 13.76 -12.52 -0.42
CA GLU A 163 14.68 -12.10 -1.49
C GLU A 163 14.11 -10.98 -2.36
N CYS A 164 12.78 -10.98 -2.63
CA CYS A 164 12.14 -9.94 -3.41
C CYS A 164 12.32 -8.57 -2.78
N PHE A 165 12.04 -8.46 -1.48
CA PHE A 165 12.13 -7.20 -0.73
C PHE A 165 13.57 -6.79 -0.43
N ARG A 166 14.50 -7.72 -0.30
CA ARG A 166 15.94 -7.41 -0.19
C ARG A 166 16.52 -6.87 -1.50
N ASN A 167 16.03 -7.36 -2.65
CA ASN A 167 16.43 -6.89 -3.97
C ASN A 167 15.78 -5.56 -4.37
N VAL A 168 14.58 -5.29 -3.84
CA VAL A 168 13.81 -4.08 -4.15
C VAL A 168 13.26 -3.55 -2.84
N MET A 169 13.97 -2.62 -2.22
CA MET A 169 13.55 -1.97 -0.97
C MET A 169 12.64 -0.77 -1.24
N PHE A 170 11.86 -0.35 -0.23
CA PHE A 170 11.04 0.85 -0.31
C PHE A 170 11.87 2.09 -0.67
N ASP A 171 11.41 2.89 -1.62
CA ASP A 171 12.05 4.19 -1.94
C ASP A 171 11.74 5.20 -0.83
N THR A 172 12.74 5.52 -0.02
CA THR A 172 12.64 6.44 1.11
C THR A 172 12.28 7.88 0.72
N ARG A 173 12.41 8.21 -0.57
CA ARG A 173 12.04 9.53 -1.11
C ARG A 173 10.57 9.64 -1.47
N MET A 174 9.79 8.56 -1.39
CA MET A 174 8.36 8.57 -1.68
C MET A 174 7.57 9.20 -0.53
N PRO A 175 6.90 10.36 -0.75
CA PRO A 175 6.16 11.03 0.32
C PRO A 175 4.83 10.37 0.65
N ARG A 176 4.29 9.53 -0.29
CA ARG A 176 3.04 8.76 -0.20
C ARG A 176 3.01 7.74 -1.33
N LEU A 177 2.01 6.81 -1.35
CA LEU A 177 1.87 5.76 -2.36
C LEU A 177 3.13 4.86 -2.43
N GLN A 178 3.73 4.64 -1.29
CA GLN A 178 4.96 3.85 -1.12
C GLN A 178 4.73 2.40 -1.49
N ASP A 179 3.57 1.87 -1.14
CA ASP A 179 3.06 0.55 -1.50
C ASP A 179 2.91 0.37 -3.01
N TRP A 180 2.33 1.36 -3.69
CA TRP A 180 2.17 1.31 -5.14
C TRP A 180 3.52 1.37 -5.87
N ASP A 181 4.40 2.29 -5.45
CA ASP A 181 5.77 2.38 -5.99
C ASP A 181 6.56 1.08 -5.78
N GLU A 182 6.43 0.49 -4.59
CA GLU A 182 7.13 -0.75 -4.24
C GLU A 182 6.67 -1.91 -5.13
N VAL A 183 5.36 -2.13 -5.23
CA VAL A 183 4.81 -3.22 -6.02
C VAL A 183 5.06 -3.04 -7.51
N LEU A 184 5.06 -1.80 -8.04
CA LEU A 184 5.47 -1.50 -9.40
C LEU A 184 6.92 -1.92 -9.69
N ARG A 185 7.84 -1.63 -8.79
CA ARG A 185 9.25 -2.00 -8.96
C ARG A 185 9.48 -3.50 -8.78
N LEU A 186 8.77 -4.12 -7.86
CA LEU A 186 8.79 -5.56 -7.64
C LEU A 186 8.26 -6.33 -8.86
N SER A 187 7.14 -5.89 -9.45
CA SER A 187 6.50 -6.57 -10.59
C SER A 187 7.32 -6.54 -11.89
N GLN A 188 8.34 -5.69 -11.96
CA GLN A 188 9.30 -5.71 -13.07
C GLN A 188 10.32 -6.86 -12.99
N LYS A 189 10.45 -7.51 -11.82
CA LYS A 189 11.46 -8.53 -11.56
C LYS A 189 10.88 -9.86 -11.08
N PHE A 190 9.72 -9.82 -10.43
CA PHE A 190 9.12 -10.93 -9.73
C PHE A 190 7.65 -11.10 -10.11
N SER A 191 7.13 -12.32 -10.00
CA SER A 191 5.72 -12.60 -10.21
C SER A 191 4.89 -12.06 -9.05
N VAL A 192 3.89 -11.23 -9.35
CA VAL A 192 2.95 -10.67 -8.38
C VAL A 192 1.56 -11.24 -8.63
N PHE A 193 0.95 -11.78 -7.60
CA PHE A 193 -0.40 -12.36 -7.67
C PHE A 193 -1.37 -11.62 -6.76
N TYR A 194 -2.62 -11.58 -7.18
CA TYR A 194 -3.74 -11.09 -6.41
C TYR A 194 -4.57 -12.25 -5.86
N GLN A 195 -4.72 -12.30 -4.56
CA GLN A 195 -5.57 -13.25 -3.85
C GLN A 195 -6.91 -12.58 -3.53
N ASN A 196 -7.99 -13.05 -4.15
CA ASN A 196 -9.34 -12.55 -3.97
C ASN A 196 -9.93 -12.95 -2.60
N LYS A 197 -9.29 -12.52 -1.51
CA LYS A 197 -9.70 -12.83 -0.14
C LYS A 197 -9.44 -11.66 0.80
N ILE A 198 -10.44 -11.26 1.58
CA ILE A 198 -10.27 -10.25 2.64
C ILE A 198 -9.48 -10.89 3.78
N LEU A 199 -8.27 -10.39 4.03
CA LEU A 199 -7.37 -10.88 5.08
C LEU A 199 -6.87 -9.75 6.00
N VAL A 200 -7.28 -8.51 5.75
CA VAL A 200 -6.90 -7.32 6.51
C VAL A 200 -8.12 -6.45 6.75
N HIS A 201 -8.24 -5.92 7.96
CA HIS A 201 -9.14 -4.83 8.31
C HIS A 201 -8.34 -3.58 8.60
N THR A 202 -8.67 -2.48 7.92
CA THR A 202 -8.07 -1.17 8.14
C THR A 202 -9.09 -0.20 8.74
N PHE A 203 -8.60 0.76 9.51
CA PHE A 203 -9.44 1.74 10.18
C PHE A 203 -9.04 3.14 9.75
N PHE A 204 -10.06 3.98 9.48
CA PHE A 204 -9.79 5.37 9.13
C PHE A 204 -9.22 6.13 10.32
N GLN A 205 -8.02 6.67 10.16
CA GLN A 205 -7.36 7.54 11.13
C GLN A 205 -7.22 8.96 10.56
N LYS A 206 -7.60 9.97 11.34
CA LYS A 206 -7.50 11.38 10.91
C LYS A 206 -6.04 11.82 10.65
N ASP A 207 -5.10 11.25 11.39
CA ASP A 207 -3.66 11.58 11.33
C ASP A 207 -2.88 10.71 10.35
N SER A 208 -3.58 9.97 9.47
CA SER A 208 -2.95 9.11 8.48
C SER A 208 -2.25 9.93 7.38
N ILE A 209 -1.12 9.42 6.88
CA ILE A 209 -0.43 9.94 5.69
C ILE A 209 -1.40 10.04 4.49
N SER A 210 -2.43 9.19 4.47
CA SER A 210 -3.45 9.16 3.43
C SER A 210 -4.35 10.41 3.38
N THR A 211 -4.34 11.25 4.41
CA THR A 211 -5.15 12.49 4.47
C THR A 211 -4.49 13.70 3.77
N HIS A 212 -3.23 13.59 3.31
CA HIS A 212 -2.47 14.67 2.68
C HIS A 212 -2.46 14.56 1.14
N PRO A 213 -3.37 15.24 0.42
CA PRO A 213 -3.47 15.14 -1.05
C PRO A 213 -2.24 15.72 -1.77
N GLU A 214 -1.56 16.72 -1.21
CA GLU A 214 -0.33 17.32 -1.77
C GLU A 214 0.78 16.27 -1.89
N LYS A 215 0.97 15.47 -0.83
CA LYS A 215 1.94 14.37 -0.84
C LYS A 215 1.60 13.32 -1.90
N ALA A 216 0.30 13.08 -2.15
CA ALA A 216 -0.12 12.17 -3.21
C ALA A 216 0.19 12.71 -4.61
N VAL A 217 -0.02 14.02 -4.87
CA VAL A 217 0.35 14.64 -6.15
C VAL A 217 1.84 14.53 -6.40
N LEU A 218 2.68 14.81 -5.40
CA LEU A 218 4.14 14.65 -5.50
C LEU A 218 4.55 13.18 -5.75
N ALA A 219 3.91 12.24 -5.07
CA ALA A 219 4.15 10.82 -5.28
C ALA A 219 3.79 10.38 -6.71
N MET A 220 2.63 10.82 -7.24
CA MET A 220 2.21 10.57 -8.61
C MET A 220 3.21 11.13 -9.64
N GLN A 221 3.80 12.31 -9.37
CA GLN A 221 4.85 12.87 -10.24
C GLN A 221 6.10 12.00 -10.25
N LYS A 222 6.50 11.47 -9.08
CA LYS A 222 7.67 10.57 -8.98
C LYS A 222 7.40 9.23 -9.68
N ILE A 223 6.22 8.63 -9.50
CA ILE A 223 5.82 7.41 -10.19
C ILE A 223 5.80 7.66 -11.71
N PHE A 224 5.21 8.77 -12.17
CA PHE A 224 5.23 9.13 -13.58
C PHE A 224 6.66 9.23 -14.13
N LYS A 225 7.57 9.88 -13.42
CA LYS A 225 8.97 10.02 -13.84
C LYS A 225 9.67 8.65 -13.98
N LYS A 226 9.40 7.72 -13.06
CA LYS A 226 10.01 6.38 -13.07
C LYS A 226 9.47 5.49 -14.20
N HIS A 227 8.19 5.64 -14.58
CA HIS A 227 7.47 4.71 -15.45
C HIS A 227 6.86 5.40 -16.68
N LYS A 228 7.42 6.56 -17.07
CA LYS A 228 6.88 7.46 -18.09
C LYS A 228 6.59 6.76 -19.42
N ASP A 229 7.56 5.98 -19.92
CA ASP A 229 7.47 5.39 -21.25
C ASP A 229 6.34 4.37 -21.32
N VAL A 230 6.20 3.53 -20.30
CA VAL A 230 5.11 2.55 -20.23
C VAL A 230 3.75 3.22 -19.97
N ILE A 231 3.70 4.25 -19.12
CA ILE A 231 2.45 5.00 -18.91
C ILE A 231 1.97 5.63 -20.23
N LEU A 232 2.88 6.18 -21.03
CA LEU A 232 2.53 6.87 -22.27
C LEU A 232 2.31 5.94 -23.46
N SER A 233 2.67 4.66 -23.37
CA SER A 233 2.49 3.69 -24.47
C SER A 233 1.06 3.14 -24.57
N ASP A 234 0.27 3.19 -23.48
CA ASP A 234 -1.12 2.69 -23.46
C ASP A 234 -2.11 3.81 -23.08
N PRO A 235 -3.00 4.22 -23.99
CA PRO A 235 -4.03 5.23 -23.72
C PRO A 235 -4.90 4.96 -22.50
N ALA A 236 -5.16 3.68 -22.17
CA ALA A 236 -5.96 3.30 -21.02
C ALA A 236 -5.19 3.48 -19.71
N ILE A 237 -3.87 3.26 -19.72
CA ILE A 237 -2.98 3.56 -18.56
C ILE A 237 -2.89 5.07 -18.36
N VAL A 238 -2.67 5.85 -19.44
CA VAL A 238 -2.68 7.32 -19.38
C VAL A 238 -3.97 7.82 -18.73
N GLU A 239 -5.11 7.36 -19.22
CA GLU A 239 -6.41 7.81 -18.72
C GLU A 239 -6.58 7.49 -17.22
N SER A 240 -6.33 6.25 -16.81
CA SER A 240 -6.48 5.84 -15.41
C SER A 240 -5.52 6.59 -14.49
N PHE A 241 -4.23 6.66 -14.87
CA PHE A 241 -3.18 7.32 -14.11
C PHE A 241 -3.47 8.82 -13.91
N PHE A 242 -3.76 9.53 -14.99
CA PHE A 242 -4.00 10.98 -14.91
C PHE A 242 -5.37 11.33 -14.32
N LYS A 243 -6.41 10.48 -14.45
CA LYS A 243 -7.65 10.63 -13.68
C LYS A 243 -7.40 10.53 -12.18
N LYS A 244 -6.60 9.57 -11.73
CA LYS A 244 -6.22 9.43 -10.32
C LYS A 244 -5.43 10.65 -9.84
N LYS A 245 -4.45 11.11 -10.61
CA LYS A 245 -3.69 12.32 -10.30
C LYS A 245 -4.58 13.56 -10.23
N ALA A 246 -5.50 13.75 -11.20
CA ALA A 246 -6.47 14.83 -11.20
C ALA A 246 -7.36 14.84 -9.96
N SER A 247 -7.80 13.66 -9.50
CA SER A 247 -8.55 13.54 -8.24
C SER A 247 -7.76 14.07 -7.04
N PHE A 248 -6.47 13.77 -6.94
CA PHE A 248 -5.62 14.34 -5.88
C PHE A 248 -5.43 15.85 -6.04
N VAL A 249 -5.20 16.33 -7.27
CA VAL A 249 -5.10 17.78 -7.56
C VAL A 249 -6.38 18.52 -7.14
N CYS A 250 -7.56 17.99 -7.47
CA CYS A 250 -8.83 18.59 -7.02
C CYS A 250 -8.97 18.64 -5.50
N LYS A 251 -8.50 17.62 -4.78
CA LYS A 251 -8.51 17.58 -3.31
C LYS A 251 -7.60 18.64 -2.67
N THR A 252 -6.58 19.14 -3.39
CA THR A 252 -5.77 20.31 -2.95
C THR A 252 -6.43 21.65 -3.24
N GLY A 253 -7.61 21.68 -3.86
CA GLY A 253 -8.28 22.91 -4.30
C GLY A 253 -7.76 23.45 -5.65
N LYS A 254 -6.78 22.78 -6.27
CA LYS A 254 -6.19 23.20 -7.55
C LYS A 254 -6.97 22.65 -8.75
N ASN A 255 -6.80 23.31 -9.89
CA ASN A 255 -7.41 22.90 -11.16
C ASN A 255 -6.55 21.83 -11.84
N PRO A 256 -7.13 20.66 -12.23
CA PRO A 256 -6.41 19.56 -12.88
C PRO A 256 -6.26 19.72 -14.39
N LYS A 257 -6.13 20.95 -14.90
CA LYS A 257 -6.09 21.26 -16.35
C LYS A 257 -4.98 20.47 -17.08
N GLU A 258 -3.80 20.37 -16.51
CA GLU A 258 -2.68 19.66 -17.13
C GLU A 258 -2.94 18.14 -17.18
N GLU A 259 -3.55 17.57 -16.15
CA GLU A 259 -3.94 16.16 -16.13
C GLU A 259 -4.99 15.86 -17.20
N MET A 260 -5.99 16.72 -17.35
CA MET A 260 -7.04 16.57 -18.38
C MET A 260 -6.46 16.74 -19.78
N LYS A 261 -5.51 17.67 -19.98
CA LYS A 261 -4.78 17.84 -21.25
C LYS A 261 -4.01 16.59 -21.63
N MET A 262 -3.34 15.94 -20.67
CA MET A 262 -2.63 14.70 -20.92
C MET A 262 -3.59 13.57 -21.35
N ILE A 263 -4.73 13.43 -20.68
CA ILE A 263 -5.73 12.43 -21.07
C ILE A 263 -6.24 12.70 -22.48
N LEU A 264 -6.62 13.95 -22.79
CA LEU A 264 -7.13 14.32 -24.12
C LEU A 264 -6.10 14.05 -25.23
N LYS A 265 -4.81 14.29 -24.95
CA LYS A 265 -3.74 14.06 -25.93
C LYS A 265 -3.59 12.59 -26.32
N TYR A 266 -3.68 11.68 -25.36
CA TYR A 266 -3.37 10.25 -25.55
C TYR A 266 -4.63 9.37 -25.69
N ASN A 267 -5.77 9.83 -25.19
CA ASN A 267 -7.07 9.15 -25.29
C ASN A 267 -8.18 10.16 -25.62
N PRO A 268 -8.19 10.69 -26.86
CA PRO A 268 -9.18 11.68 -27.28
C PRO A 268 -10.59 11.04 -27.38
N SER A 269 -11.57 11.66 -26.71
CA SER A 269 -12.98 11.33 -26.80
C SER A 269 -13.82 12.57 -26.49
N ALA A 270 -15.09 12.59 -26.92
CA ALA A 270 -16.01 13.67 -26.59
C ALA A 270 -16.07 13.92 -25.05
N GLY A 271 -16.11 12.83 -24.26
CA GLY A 271 -16.13 12.92 -22.81
C GLY A 271 -14.84 13.47 -22.19
N THR A 272 -13.66 13.13 -22.73
CA THR A 272 -12.37 13.70 -22.29
C THR A 272 -12.23 15.15 -22.71
N PHE A 273 -12.72 15.52 -23.89
CA PHE A 273 -12.77 16.90 -24.37
C PHE A 273 -13.64 17.77 -23.46
N ILE A 274 -14.87 17.34 -23.13
CA ILE A 274 -15.76 18.07 -22.22
C ILE A 274 -15.08 18.29 -20.87
N LYS A 275 -14.45 17.25 -20.29
CA LYS A 275 -13.75 17.36 -19.01
C LYS A 275 -12.57 18.32 -19.08
N TYR A 276 -11.83 18.33 -20.20
CA TYR A 276 -10.75 19.28 -20.43
C TYR A 276 -11.31 20.71 -20.49
N MET A 277 -12.41 20.95 -21.23
CA MET A 277 -13.06 22.26 -21.30
C MET A 277 -13.55 22.75 -19.92
N LEU A 278 -14.17 21.85 -19.12
CA LEU A 278 -14.53 22.19 -17.73
C LEU A 278 -13.31 22.61 -16.90
N ALA A 279 -12.16 22.01 -17.11
CA ALA A 279 -10.92 22.39 -16.45
C ALA A 279 -10.40 23.75 -17.00
N VAL A 280 -10.45 23.99 -18.30
CA VAL A 280 -10.07 25.28 -18.92
C VAL A 280 -10.88 26.44 -18.32
N PHE A 281 -12.18 26.26 -18.11
CA PHE A 281 -13.08 27.25 -17.52
C PHE A 281 -13.13 27.23 -15.98
N ASN A 282 -12.23 26.51 -15.31
CA ASN A 282 -12.18 26.35 -13.85
C ASN A 282 -13.43 25.71 -13.20
N LEU A 283 -14.26 25.03 -14.00
CA LEU A 283 -15.51 24.37 -13.54
C LEU A 283 -15.30 22.91 -13.12
N TYR A 284 -14.15 22.31 -13.42
CA TYR A 284 -13.90 20.89 -13.16
C TYR A 284 -13.89 20.57 -11.65
N THR A 285 -13.35 21.44 -10.83
CA THR A 285 -13.31 21.22 -9.36
C THR A 285 -14.70 21.20 -8.75
N LEU A 286 -15.61 22.05 -9.26
CA LEU A 286 -17.01 22.06 -8.86
C LEU A 286 -17.71 20.76 -9.33
N PHE A 287 -17.53 20.38 -10.56
CA PHE A 287 -18.04 19.11 -11.13
C PHE A 287 -17.56 17.91 -10.32
N PHE A 288 -16.27 17.88 -9.94
CA PHE A 288 -15.69 16.82 -9.14
C PHE A 288 -16.31 16.74 -7.73
N LYS A 289 -16.57 17.87 -7.08
CA LYS A 289 -17.23 17.90 -5.76
C LYS A 289 -18.66 17.37 -5.85
N ILE A 290 -19.44 17.80 -6.83
CA ILE A 290 -20.84 17.34 -7.02
C ILE A 290 -20.87 15.82 -7.26
N LYS A 291 -20.00 15.32 -8.13
CA LYS A 291 -19.93 13.89 -8.44
C LYS A 291 -19.57 12.99 -7.23
N ASN A 292 -18.81 13.51 -6.25
CA ASN A 292 -18.42 12.73 -5.07
C ASN A 292 -19.29 13.01 -3.83
N SER A 293 -20.31 13.87 -3.96
CA SER A 293 -21.31 14.12 -2.93
C SER A 293 -22.64 13.38 -3.17
N LEU A 294 -22.78 12.81 -4.36
CA LEU A 294 -23.85 11.86 -4.77
C LEU A 294 -23.34 10.41 -4.62
#